data_6917db8041d7dff30d5f0691b3d94ecb
#
_entry.id   6917db8041d7dff30d5f0691b3d94ecb
#
_cell.length_a   1.000
_cell.length_b   1.000
_cell.length_c   1.000
_cell.angle_alpha   90.00
_cell.angle_beta   90.00
_cell.angle_gamma   90.00
#
_symmetry.space_group_name_H-M   'P 1'
#
loop_
_entity.id
_entity.type
_entity.pdbx_description
1 polymer ?
#
loop_
_entity_poly.entity_id
_entity_poly.type
_entity_poly.pdbx_seq_one_letter_code
_entity_poly.pdbx_strand_id
1 'polypeptide(L)'
;AAGAKAEGAPAKGGKDGKEKGNKDKAAGKAAASAAEGQPAEITIDDFLRPDLRVARIISAEKVEGSTKLLRLMLDVGEERPRQVFSGISAFYDPAQLPGRLTVMVANLKPRKMKFGLSEGMVLAASGTTDDEGVFLLSPDSGAKAGMKVS
;
A
#
# COMPACT_ATOMS: atom_id res chain seq x y z
N ALA A 1 31.25 -65.36 24.83
CA ALA A 1 31.00 -64.81 24.03
C ALA A 1 30.05 -64.16 23.10
N ALA A 2 29.32 -63.69 22.57
CA ALA A 2 28.58 -63.33 21.42
C ALA A 2 28.52 -61.82 21.17
N GLY A 3 29.16 -61.42 20.18
CA GLY A 3 29.09 -60.04 19.73
C GLY A 3 27.76 -59.77 19.09
N ALA A 4 27.12 -58.70 19.51
CA ALA A 4 25.97 -58.20 18.85
C ALA A 4 26.39 -57.07 17.92
N LYS A 5 26.22 -57.27 16.67
CA LYS A 5 26.31 -56.23 15.66
C LYS A 5 25.04 -55.43 15.67
N ALA A 6 25.17 -54.19 15.95
CA ALA A 6 24.15 -53.22 15.62
C ALA A 6 24.54 -52.50 14.33
N GLU A 7 23.93 -52.87 13.26
CA GLU A 7 23.99 -52.10 12.03
C GLU A 7 22.94 -51.03 12.07
N GLY A 8 23.41 -49.82 12.28
CA GLY A 8 22.59 -48.63 12.10
C GLY A 8 22.42 -48.34 10.63
N ALA A 9 21.24 -48.51 10.15
CA ALA A 9 20.88 -48.05 8.82
C ALA A 9 21.00 -46.52 8.73
N PRO A 10 21.57 -45.97 7.68
CA PRO A 10 21.59 -44.53 7.50
C PRO A 10 20.19 -44.05 7.14
N ALA A 11 19.66 -43.25 8.00
CA ALA A 11 18.47 -42.52 7.68
C ALA A 11 18.77 -41.56 6.52
N LYS A 12 18.25 -41.86 5.38
CA LYS A 12 18.18 -40.87 4.30
C LYS A 12 17.19 -39.82 4.70
N GLY A 13 17.72 -38.73 5.19
CA GLY A 13 16.94 -37.51 5.33
C GLY A 13 16.46 -37.05 3.99
N GLY A 14 15.21 -37.21 3.73
CA GLY A 14 14.56 -36.58 2.60
C GLY A 14 14.66 -35.09 2.77
N LYS A 15 15.49 -34.50 1.98
CA LYS A 15 15.52 -33.07 1.79
C LYS A 15 14.36 -32.71 0.91
N ASP A 16 13.33 -32.26 1.50
CA ASP A 16 12.41 -31.39 0.81
C ASP A 16 12.35 -30.06 1.53
N GLY A 17 13.45 -29.38 1.46
CA GLY A 17 13.47 -27.97 1.64
C GLY A 17 12.75 -27.32 0.49
N LYS A 18 11.46 -27.33 0.55
CA LYS A 18 10.66 -26.54 -0.38
C LYS A 18 10.81 -25.10 0.02
N GLU A 19 11.77 -24.47 -0.55
CA GLU A 19 11.79 -23.03 -0.68
C GLU A 19 10.49 -22.62 -1.36
N LYS A 20 9.54 -22.24 -0.56
CA LYS A 20 8.48 -21.38 -1.05
C LYS A 20 9.08 -20.00 -1.22
N GLY A 21 9.82 -19.86 -2.29
CA GLY A 21 10.30 -18.57 -2.72
C GLY A 21 9.12 -17.65 -2.91
N ASN A 22 9.22 -16.66 -2.29
CA ASN A 22 8.82 -15.29 -2.41
C ASN A 22 8.23 -14.93 -3.79
N LYS A 23 7.17 -15.62 -4.18
CA LYS A 23 6.46 -15.32 -5.44
C LYS A 23 5.78 -13.95 -5.40
N ASP A 24 5.47 -13.46 -4.23
CA ASP A 24 4.74 -12.20 -4.09
C ASP A 24 5.59 -10.98 -4.42
N LYS A 25 6.90 -11.04 -4.18
CA LYS A 25 7.82 -9.96 -4.59
C LYS A 25 8.06 -9.93 -6.10
N ALA A 26 8.06 -11.08 -6.74
CA ALA A 26 8.25 -11.15 -8.17
C ALA A 26 7.04 -10.63 -8.93
N ALA A 27 5.83 -10.86 -8.44
CA ALA A 27 4.61 -10.34 -9.05
C ALA A 27 4.51 -8.81 -8.98
N GLY A 28 4.92 -8.22 -7.87
CA GLY A 28 4.94 -6.76 -7.73
C GLY A 28 5.98 -6.08 -8.65
N LYS A 29 7.10 -6.73 -8.83
CA LYS A 29 8.16 -6.22 -9.69
C LYS A 29 7.83 -6.39 -11.17
N ALA A 30 7.15 -7.45 -11.54
CA ALA A 30 6.69 -7.66 -12.90
C ALA A 30 5.61 -6.64 -13.32
N ALA A 31 4.72 -6.25 -12.39
CA ALA A 31 3.73 -5.22 -12.63
C ALA A 31 4.37 -3.84 -12.84
N ALA A 32 5.45 -3.52 -12.12
CA ALA A 32 6.17 -2.27 -12.27
C ALA A 32 6.94 -2.20 -13.60
N SER A 33 7.51 -3.31 -14.07
CA SER A 33 8.22 -3.35 -15.34
C SER A 33 7.27 -3.36 -16.55
N ALA A 34 6.08 -3.89 -16.39
CA ALA A 34 5.05 -3.84 -17.42
C ALA A 34 4.54 -2.41 -17.69
N ALA A 35 4.82 -1.45 -16.81
CA ALA A 35 4.46 -0.06 -17.00
C ALA A 35 5.27 0.65 -18.11
N GLU A 36 6.39 0.09 -18.56
CA GLU A 36 7.15 0.59 -19.71
C GLU A 36 6.54 0.18 -21.06
N GLY A 37 5.71 -0.87 -21.06
CA GLY A 37 4.88 -1.25 -22.18
C GLY A 37 3.42 -0.97 -21.88
N GLN A 38 2.52 -1.50 -22.67
CA GLN A 38 1.11 -1.44 -22.36
C GLN A 38 0.80 -2.37 -21.18
N PRO A 39 0.10 -1.86 -20.13
CA PRO A 39 -0.29 -2.71 -19.03
C PRO A 39 -1.22 -3.83 -19.52
N ALA A 40 -1.14 -4.98 -18.85
CA ALA A 40 -2.02 -6.10 -19.14
C ALA A 40 -3.49 -5.69 -18.94
N GLU A 41 -4.34 -6.17 -19.83
CA GLU A 41 -5.78 -5.97 -19.67
C GLU A 41 -6.29 -6.65 -18.41
N ILE A 42 -7.19 -5.98 -17.72
CA ILE A 42 -7.89 -6.52 -16.56
C ILE A 42 -9.38 -6.54 -16.83
N THR A 43 -10.08 -7.39 -16.11
CA THR A 43 -11.55 -7.42 -16.15
C THR A 43 -12.15 -6.37 -15.23
N ILE A 44 -13.42 -6.07 -15.41
CA ILE A 44 -14.14 -5.19 -14.49
C ILE A 44 -14.16 -5.77 -13.06
N ASP A 45 -14.22 -7.09 -12.93
CA ASP A 45 -14.17 -7.73 -11.62
C ASP A 45 -12.84 -7.50 -10.92
N ASP A 46 -11.72 -7.49 -11.65
CA ASP A 46 -10.42 -7.15 -11.09
C ASP A 46 -10.37 -5.72 -10.60
N PHE A 47 -10.96 -4.79 -11.31
CA PHE A 47 -11.05 -3.39 -10.91
C PHE A 47 -11.94 -3.17 -9.69
N LEU A 48 -12.97 -3.98 -9.52
CA LEU A 48 -13.89 -3.85 -8.39
C LEU A 48 -13.33 -4.40 -7.08
N ARG A 49 -12.20 -5.09 -7.09
CA ARG A 49 -11.54 -5.57 -5.88
C ARG A 49 -11.06 -4.45 -4.96
N PRO A 50 -10.37 -3.40 -5.46
CA PRO A 50 -10.04 -2.27 -4.61
C PRO A 50 -11.30 -1.50 -4.20
N ASP A 51 -11.41 -1.23 -2.91
CA ASP A 51 -12.45 -0.35 -2.38
C ASP A 51 -11.95 1.07 -2.39
N LEU A 52 -12.26 1.80 -3.45
CA LEU A 52 -11.88 3.19 -3.61
C LEU A 52 -12.97 4.07 -3.01
N ARG A 53 -12.58 4.95 -2.10
CA ARG A 53 -13.52 5.86 -1.44
C ARG A 53 -13.00 7.28 -1.43
N VAL A 54 -13.93 8.22 -1.49
CA VAL A 54 -13.64 9.62 -1.24
C VAL A 54 -13.35 9.80 0.25
N ALA A 55 -12.26 10.46 0.55
CA ALA A 55 -11.84 10.76 1.90
C ALA A 55 -11.63 12.26 2.07
N ARG A 56 -12.04 12.78 3.22
CA ARG A 56 -11.72 14.16 3.60
C ARG A 56 -10.51 14.16 4.51
N ILE A 57 -9.54 14.99 4.19
CA ILE A 57 -8.37 15.18 5.04
C ILE A 57 -8.78 16.04 6.23
N ILE A 58 -8.76 15.46 7.41
CA ILE A 58 -9.09 16.16 8.68
C ILE A 58 -7.87 16.92 9.17
N SER A 59 -6.72 16.27 9.17
CA SER A 59 -5.46 16.87 9.57
C SER A 59 -4.30 16.26 8.80
N ALA A 60 -3.24 17.04 8.67
CA ALA A 60 -2.00 16.60 8.05
C ALA A 60 -0.83 17.13 8.88
N GLU A 61 0.12 16.28 9.16
CA GLU A 61 1.28 16.61 9.98
C GLU A 61 2.56 16.03 9.36
N LYS A 62 3.64 16.75 9.53
CA LYS A 62 4.97 16.21 9.21
C LYS A 62 5.32 15.12 10.22
N VAL A 63 5.90 14.04 9.71
CA VAL A 63 6.36 12.96 10.57
C VAL A 63 7.77 13.28 11.05
N GLU A 64 7.93 13.33 12.36
CA GLU A 64 9.23 13.51 12.98
C GLU A 64 10.14 12.32 12.62
N GLY A 65 11.34 12.62 12.15
CA GLY A 65 12.28 11.60 11.68
C GLY A 65 12.11 11.18 10.22
N SER A 66 11.17 11.75 9.50
CA SER A 66 11.01 11.54 8.07
C SER A 66 10.92 12.87 7.33
N THR A 67 11.64 12.96 6.22
CA THR A 67 11.58 14.15 5.33
C THR A 67 10.56 13.99 4.21
N LYS A 68 10.05 12.77 3.99
CA LYS A 68 9.19 12.44 2.86
C LYS A 68 7.73 12.21 3.24
N LEU A 69 7.46 11.79 4.47
CA LEU A 69 6.13 11.36 4.89
C LEU A 69 5.34 12.47 5.54
N LEU A 70 4.07 12.54 5.19
CA LEU A 70 3.05 13.23 5.96
C LEU A 70 2.11 12.21 6.59
N ARG A 71 1.74 12.45 7.83
CA ARG A 71 0.68 11.71 8.51
C ARG A 71 -0.64 12.40 8.25
N LEU A 72 -1.55 11.67 7.62
CA LEU A 72 -2.87 12.18 7.28
C LEU A 72 -3.92 11.47 8.12
N MET A 73 -4.83 12.23 8.69
CA MET A 73 -6.05 11.69 9.29
C MET A 73 -7.17 11.91 8.30
N LEU A 74 -7.82 10.82 7.88
CA LEU A 74 -8.81 10.82 6.81
C LEU A 74 -10.16 10.38 7.33
N ASP A 75 -11.19 11.16 7.01
CA ASP A 75 -12.58 10.77 7.20
C ASP A 75 -13.08 10.07 5.93
N VAL A 76 -13.44 8.81 6.05
CA VAL A 76 -13.97 7.98 4.95
C VAL A 76 -15.43 7.59 5.17
N GLY A 77 -16.16 8.35 5.99
CA GLY A 77 -17.53 8.05 6.33
C GLY A 77 -17.69 6.96 7.40
N GLU A 78 -16.61 6.61 8.08
CA GLU A 78 -16.60 5.65 9.19
C GLU A 78 -16.68 6.37 10.54
N GLU A 79 -16.92 5.63 11.61
CA GLU A 79 -17.03 6.18 12.97
C GLU A 79 -15.76 6.85 13.46
N ARG A 80 -14.60 6.34 13.02
CA ARG A 80 -13.29 6.93 13.36
C ARG A 80 -12.50 7.27 12.12
N PRO A 81 -11.67 8.32 12.16
CA PRO A 81 -10.77 8.62 11.06
C PRO A 81 -9.70 7.54 10.90
N ARG A 82 -9.22 7.39 9.68
CA ARG A 82 -8.10 6.51 9.38
C ARG A 82 -6.80 7.29 9.32
N GLN A 83 -5.76 6.71 9.86
CA GLN A 83 -4.41 7.24 9.77
C GLN A 83 -3.71 6.64 8.55
N VAL A 84 -3.18 7.51 7.72
CA VAL A 84 -2.46 7.11 6.50
C VAL A 84 -1.16 7.91 6.40
N PHE A 85 -0.10 7.24 6.03
CA PHE A 85 1.18 7.90 5.72
C PHE A 85 1.34 8.01 4.21
N SER A 86 1.68 9.19 3.74
CA SER A 86 1.87 9.47 2.32
C SER A 86 3.17 10.21 2.07
N GLY A 87 3.90 9.81 1.04
CA GLY A 87 5.20 10.38 0.67
C GLY A 87 5.09 11.69 -0.11
N ILE A 88 4.30 12.62 0.35
CA ILE A 88 4.00 13.87 -0.36
C ILE A 88 4.53 15.13 0.34
N SER A 89 5.34 14.98 1.37
CA SER A 89 5.83 16.10 2.18
C SER A 89 6.62 17.14 1.38
N ALA A 90 7.29 16.72 0.32
CA ALA A 90 8.05 17.61 -0.54
C ALA A 90 7.18 18.47 -1.46
N PHE A 91 5.93 18.05 -1.71
CA PHE A 91 5.04 18.67 -2.70
C PHE A 91 3.85 19.39 -2.08
N TYR A 92 3.51 19.11 -0.85
CA TYR A 92 2.35 19.67 -0.17
C TYR A 92 2.71 20.22 1.20
N ASP A 93 2.20 21.41 1.48
CA ASP A 93 2.24 21.98 2.82
C ASP A 93 1.13 21.34 3.65
N PRO A 94 1.45 20.70 4.79
CA PRO A 94 0.44 20.08 5.63
C PRO A 94 -0.62 21.05 6.15
N ALA A 95 -0.30 22.33 6.25
CA ALA A 95 -1.26 23.34 6.69
C ALA A 95 -2.38 23.59 5.66
N GLN A 96 -2.15 23.27 4.38
CA GLN A 96 -3.12 23.51 3.31
C GLN A 96 -3.96 22.27 2.95
N LEU A 97 -3.67 21.13 3.53
CA LEU A 97 -4.36 19.88 3.24
C LEU A 97 -5.68 19.68 3.98
N PRO A 98 -5.85 20.12 5.25
CA PRO A 98 -7.11 19.90 5.96
C PRO A 98 -8.32 20.48 5.22
N GLY A 99 -9.39 19.71 5.16
CA GLY A 99 -10.61 20.08 4.44
C GLY A 99 -10.66 19.66 2.98
N ARG A 100 -9.55 19.24 2.39
CA ARG A 100 -9.53 18.77 1.00
C ARG A 100 -10.09 17.36 0.90
N LEU A 101 -10.75 17.09 -0.21
CA LEU A 101 -11.19 15.75 -0.57
C LEU A 101 -10.13 15.08 -1.43
N THR A 102 -9.94 13.80 -1.19
CA THR A 102 -9.06 12.95 -1.98
C THR A 102 -9.68 11.58 -2.16
N VAL A 103 -9.01 10.71 -2.88
CA VAL A 103 -9.45 9.33 -3.08
C VAL A 103 -8.44 8.39 -2.41
N MET A 104 -8.94 7.42 -1.67
CA MET A 104 -8.08 6.44 -1.02
C MET A 104 -8.53 5.01 -1.30
N VAL A 105 -7.60 4.08 -1.19
CA VAL A 105 -7.89 2.65 -1.19
C VAL A 105 -8.19 2.24 0.25
N ALA A 106 -9.46 1.89 0.52
CA ALA A 106 -9.93 1.65 1.88
C ALA A 106 -9.74 0.20 2.35
N ASN A 107 -9.68 -0.76 1.44
CA ASN A 107 -9.54 -2.17 1.79
C ASN A 107 -8.12 -2.73 1.67
N LEU A 108 -7.12 -1.87 1.69
CA LEU A 108 -5.75 -2.30 1.84
C LEU A 108 -5.49 -2.82 3.24
N LYS A 109 -4.72 -3.90 3.31
CA LYS A 109 -4.24 -4.41 4.59
C LYS A 109 -3.41 -3.34 5.29
N PRO A 110 -3.68 -3.04 6.56
CA PRO A 110 -2.89 -2.06 7.29
C PRO A 110 -1.41 -2.41 7.29
N ARG A 111 -0.56 -1.40 7.08
CA ARG A 111 0.90 -1.55 7.07
C ARG A 111 1.48 -0.98 8.35
N LYS A 112 2.25 -1.81 9.03
CA LYS A 112 3.02 -1.39 10.19
C LYS A 112 4.28 -0.68 9.73
N MET A 113 4.38 0.60 10.00
CA MET A 113 5.52 1.42 9.63
C MET A 113 6.29 1.85 10.89
N LYS A 114 7.50 2.35 10.70
CA LYS A 114 8.32 2.85 11.81
C LYS A 114 7.61 3.93 12.65
N PHE A 115 6.75 4.71 12.02
CA PHE A 115 6.08 5.85 12.63
C PHE A 115 4.65 5.58 13.07
N GLY A 116 4.13 4.39 12.82
CA GLY A 116 2.77 4.01 13.15
C GLY A 116 2.12 3.12 12.11
N LEU A 117 0.84 2.91 12.26
CA LEU A 117 0.03 2.07 11.38
C LEU A 117 -0.58 2.92 10.26
N SER A 118 -0.34 2.52 9.01
CA SER A 118 -1.01 3.12 7.84
C SER A 118 -2.19 2.24 7.44
N GLU A 119 -3.39 2.80 7.51
CA GLU A 119 -4.66 2.07 7.32
C GLU A 119 -5.27 2.26 5.93
N GLY A 120 -4.47 2.57 4.96
CA GLY A 120 -4.90 2.75 3.59
C GLY A 120 -3.82 3.43 2.75
N MET A 121 -4.21 3.82 1.54
CA MET A 121 -3.31 4.51 0.62
C MET A 121 -4.07 5.60 -0.12
N VAL A 122 -3.54 6.79 -0.12
CA VAL A 122 -4.08 7.91 -0.89
C VAL A 122 -3.58 7.82 -2.32
N LEU A 123 -4.46 8.04 -3.28
CA LEU A 123 -4.13 8.02 -4.69
C LEU A 123 -3.58 9.37 -5.13
N ALA A 124 -2.48 9.32 -5.83
CA ALA A 124 -1.85 10.50 -6.41
C ALA A 124 -1.30 10.19 -7.80
N ALA A 125 -1.38 11.15 -8.67
CA ALA A 125 -0.71 11.09 -9.95
C ALA A 125 0.72 11.59 -9.78
N SER A 126 1.67 10.84 -10.30
CA SER A 126 3.08 11.23 -10.29
C SER A 126 3.67 11.05 -11.69
N GLY A 127 4.62 11.90 -12.02
CA GLY A 127 5.38 11.77 -13.25
C GLY A 127 6.39 10.62 -13.19
N THR A 128 7.11 10.43 -14.27
CA THR A 128 8.15 9.40 -14.36
C THR A 128 9.45 9.84 -13.70
N THR A 129 9.60 11.13 -13.44
CA THR A 129 10.75 11.72 -12.76
C THR A 129 10.31 12.49 -11.52
N ASP A 130 11.20 12.64 -10.55
CA ASP A 130 10.91 13.38 -9.33
C ASP A 130 10.60 14.87 -9.57
N ASP A 131 11.08 15.42 -10.69
CA ASP A 131 10.87 16.83 -11.05
C ASP A 131 9.45 17.13 -11.56
N GLU A 132 8.72 16.12 -11.99
CA GLU A 132 7.36 16.31 -12.52
C GLU A 132 6.29 16.49 -11.45
N GLY A 133 6.64 16.23 -10.20
CA GLY A 133 5.75 16.43 -9.06
C GLY A 133 4.81 15.27 -8.76
N VAL A 134 4.08 15.44 -7.69
CA VAL A 134 3.06 14.49 -7.23
C VAL A 134 1.77 15.26 -6.98
N PHE A 135 0.67 14.77 -7.51
CA PHE A 135 -0.62 15.43 -7.46
C PHE A 135 -1.68 14.50 -6.88
N LEU A 136 -2.27 14.90 -5.76
CA LEU A 136 -3.36 14.15 -5.16
C LEU A 136 -4.58 14.16 -6.08
N LEU A 137 -5.23 13.01 -6.21
CA LEU A 137 -6.50 12.93 -6.91
C LEU A 137 -7.60 13.49 -6.03
N SER A 138 -8.40 14.37 -6.60
CA SER A 138 -9.53 14.99 -5.90
C SER A 138 -10.79 14.85 -6.74
N PRO A 139 -11.94 14.53 -6.12
CA PRO A 139 -13.21 14.56 -6.84
C PRO A 139 -13.64 16.00 -7.08
N ASP A 140 -14.60 16.17 -8.00
CA ASP A 140 -15.25 17.44 -8.21
C ASP A 140 -16.00 17.93 -6.95
N SER A 141 -16.31 19.22 -6.94
CA SER A 141 -17.08 19.83 -5.86
C SER A 141 -18.46 19.16 -5.73
N GLY A 142 -18.88 18.94 -4.50
CA GLY A 142 -20.14 18.27 -4.20
C GLY A 142 -19.98 16.81 -3.75
N ALA A 143 -18.81 16.21 -3.98
CA ALA A 143 -18.53 14.90 -3.44
C ALA A 143 -18.41 14.94 -1.90
N LYS A 144 -18.76 13.83 -1.27
CA LYS A 144 -18.75 13.70 0.18
C LYS A 144 -17.84 12.56 0.60
N ALA A 145 -17.25 12.68 1.79
CA ALA A 145 -16.46 11.61 2.39
C ALA A 145 -17.27 10.32 2.50
N GLY A 146 -16.65 9.21 2.14
CA GLY A 146 -17.28 7.89 2.16
C GLY A 146 -17.94 7.47 0.86
N MET A 147 -18.09 8.35 -0.11
CA MET A 147 -18.61 7.96 -1.43
C MET A 147 -17.69 6.97 -2.11
N LYS A 148 -18.28 5.95 -2.72
CA LYS A 148 -17.52 4.94 -3.45
C LYS A 148 -17.11 5.48 -4.82
N VAL A 149 -15.87 5.21 -5.18
CA VAL A 149 -15.32 5.51 -6.51
C VAL A 149 -15.33 4.23 -7.35
N SER A 150 -15.91 4.32 -8.50
CA SER A 150 -16.07 3.19 -9.41
C SER A 150 -15.80 3.58 -10.86
#